data_362383b29dbe326dd3be593641e16c1e
#
_entry.id   362383b29dbe326dd3be593641e16c1e
#
_cell.length_a   1.000
_cell.length_b   1.000
_cell.length_c   1.000
_cell.angle_alpha   90.00
_cell.angle_beta   90.00
_cell.angle_gamma   90.00
#
_symmetry.space_group_name_H-M   'P 1'
#
loop_
_entity.id
_entity.type
_entity.pdbx_description
1 polymer ?
#
loop_
_entity_poly.entity_id
_entity_poly.type
_entity_poly.pdbx_seq_one_letter_code
_entity_poly.pdbx_strand_id
1 'polypeptide(L)'
;MQFVFIYLSDNGKILAMTKKIKYLLMLLLGANLSMTAQFGFSHEVGAFVGGVAFQSDFGVRHDFKTNAGNTGIGVGLVHYMNFAYRAECNCYTPETYFNDHFKVRSELSYNSTKLEHFGEFADKQTLAGAQLRAMKGEAKVTDVGMQLEYFPLSIREFTATDGAWAPFLGLGAHYSFFDNNTYSTLPGGLGNPNNVYPRYLPDGFSSEGGSTWSVVSSVGTRYKLTELSDLFFELRWQYYFSDWVDGLNKNPDLWKENKANDWNLWFHFGYIYYLD
;
A
#
# COMPACT_ATOMS: atom_id res chain seq x y z
N MET A 1 -42.42 15.81 8.23
CA MET A 1 -42.57 14.44 7.70
C MET A 1 -41.57 14.04 6.62
N GLN A 2 -40.75 14.94 6.08
CA GLN A 2 -39.74 14.68 5.04
C GLN A 2 -38.37 14.21 5.59
N PHE A 3 -38.00 14.54 6.82
CA PHE A 3 -36.70 14.16 7.41
C PHE A 3 -36.58 12.69 7.81
N VAL A 4 -37.67 11.99 8.05
CA VAL A 4 -37.67 10.56 8.46
C VAL A 4 -37.43 9.64 7.26
N PHE A 5 -37.82 10.05 6.05
CA PHE A 5 -37.65 9.22 4.85
C PHE A 5 -36.20 9.16 4.33
N ILE A 6 -35.39 10.21 4.56
CA ILE A 6 -33.98 10.24 4.13
C ILE A 6 -33.11 9.32 5.01
N TYR A 7 -33.42 9.25 6.32
CA TYR A 7 -32.68 8.41 7.26
C TYR A 7 -32.91 6.90 7.07
N LEU A 8 -34.10 6.50 6.62
CA LEU A 8 -34.44 5.11 6.32
C LEU A 8 -33.85 4.62 4.99
N SER A 9 -33.61 5.53 4.02
CA SER A 9 -32.99 5.20 2.73
C SER A 9 -31.51 4.88 2.85
N ASP A 10 -30.79 5.55 3.74
CA ASP A 10 -29.32 5.35 3.92
C ASP A 10 -29.04 4.04 4.68
N ASN A 11 -29.80 3.72 5.69
CA ASN A 11 -29.66 2.46 6.42
C ASN A 11 -29.91 1.23 5.53
N GLY A 12 -30.82 1.33 4.57
CA GLY A 12 -31.10 0.26 3.60
C GLY A 12 -29.91 0.02 2.64
N LYS A 13 -29.25 1.07 2.21
CA LYS A 13 -28.06 0.97 1.34
C LYS A 13 -26.85 0.40 2.08
N ILE A 14 -26.62 0.82 3.31
CA ILE A 14 -25.55 0.30 4.17
C ILE A 14 -25.76 -1.18 4.46
N LEU A 15 -26.98 -1.59 4.77
CA LEU A 15 -27.33 -2.99 5.03
C LEU A 15 -27.19 -3.87 3.77
N ALA A 16 -27.51 -3.34 2.60
CA ALA A 16 -27.34 -4.05 1.32
C ALA A 16 -25.84 -4.17 0.95
N MET A 17 -25.03 -3.16 1.26
CA MET A 17 -23.59 -3.16 1.02
C MET A 17 -22.87 -4.17 1.94
N THR A 18 -23.23 -4.24 3.21
CA THR A 18 -22.66 -5.21 4.15
C THR A 18 -23.03 -6.65 3.80
N LYS A 19 -24.25 -6.90 3.28
CA LYS A 19 -24.63 -8.22 2.75
C LYS A 19 -23.81 -8.61 1.53
N LYS A 20 -23.61 -7.70 0.58
CA LYS A 20 -22.77 -7.95 -0.63
C LYS A 20 -21.32 -8.24 -0.26
N ILE A 21 -20.76 -7.52 0.69
CA ILE A 21 -19.39 -7.77 1.21
C ILE A 21 -19.29 -9.15 1.86
N LYS A 22 -20.28 -9.57 2.67
CA LYS A 22 -20.30 -10.91 3.26
C LYS A 22 -20.38 -12.01 2.21
N TYR A 23 -21.20 -11.86 1.17
CA TYR A 23 -21.28 -12.83 0.08
C TYR A 23 -19.98 -12.86 -0.75
N LEU A 24 -19.35 -11.71 -0.99
CA LEU A 24 -18.05 -11.63 -1.67
C LEU A 24 -16.95 -12.31 -0.86
N LEU A 25 -16.92 -12.11 0.47
CA LEU A 25 -16.00 -12.79 1.37
C LEU A 25 -16.24 -14.32 1.41
N MET A 26 -17.51 -14.76 1.47
CA MET A 26 -17.84 -16.17 1.39
C MET A 26 -17.47 -16.80 0.04
N LEU A 27 -17.65 -16.07 -1.06
CA LEU A 27 -17.26 -16.52 -2.40
C LEU A 27 -15.71 -16.64 -2.52
N LEU A 28 -14.99 -15.66 -1.99
CA LEU A 28 -13.53 -15.69 -1.93
C LEU A 28 -12.99 -16.83 -1.05
N LEU A 29 -13.61 -17.08 0.10
CA LEU A 29 -13.27 -18.21 0.98
C LEU A 29 -13.63 -19.56 0.35
N GLY A 30 -14.78 -19.66 -0.34
CA GLY A 30 -15.23 -20.89 -1.00
C GLY A 30 -14.41 -21.24 -2.24
N ALA A 31 -13.95 -20.25 -2.99
CA ALA A 31 -13.12 -20.47 -4.17
C ALA A 31 -11.74 -21.06 -3.85
N ASN A 32 -11.19 -20.75 -2.68
CA ASN A 32 -9.86 -21.25 -2.28
C ASN A 32 -9.86 -22.74 -1.90
N LEU A 33 -10.99 -23.30 -1.43
CA LEU A 33 -11.07 -24.70 -1.00
C LEU A 33 -11.05 -25.69 -2.19
N SER A 34 -11.30 -25.23 -3.41
CA SER A 34 -11.35 -26.09 -4.60
C SER A 34 -10.09 -26.02 -5.47
N MET A 35 -9.19 -25.06 -5.24
CA MET A 35 -8.03 -24.82 -6.11
C MET A 35 -6.76 -25.59 -5.71
N THR A 36 -6.67 -26.09 -4.51
CA THR A 36 -5.46 -26.74 -3.99
C THR A 36 -5.16 -28.10 -4.63
N ALA A 37 -6.16 -28.75 -5.24
CA ALA A 37 -5.99 -30.10 -5.79
C ALA A 37 -5.59 -30.14 -7.29
N GLN A 38 -5.58 -29.02 -8.02
CA GLN A 38 -5.47 -29.09 -9.50
C GLN A 38 -4.18 -28.56 -10.11
N PHE A 39 -3.37 -27.78 -9.40
CA PHE A 39 -2.21 -27.12 -10.02
C PHE A 39 -0.82 -27.53 -9.50
N GLY A 40 -0.73 -28.37 -8.48
CA GLY A 40 0.55 -28.92 -8.00
C GLY A 40 1.57 -27.89 -7.53
N PHE A 41 1.13 -26.70 -7.10
CA PHE A 41 1.97 -25.67 -6.50
C PHE A 41 1.76 -25.65 -4.99
N SER A 42 2.81 -25.37 -4.23
CA SER A 42 2.64 -25.14 -2.80
C SER A 42 2.21 -23.68 -2.51
N HIS A 43 1.48 -23.52 -1.45
CA HIS A 43 0.87 -22.26 -1.07
C HIS A 43 1.33 -21.82 0.31
N GLU A 44 1.64 -20.52 0.42
CA GLU A 44 2.03 -19.91 1.67
C GLU A 44 1.12 -18.71 1.94
N VAL A 45 0.74 -18.47 3.18
CA VAL A 45 -0.02 -17.30 3.59
C VAL A 45 0.71 -16.56 4.68
N GLY A 46 0.55 -15.25 4.72
CA GLY A 46 1.22 -14.45 5.73
C GLY A 46 0.50 -13.14 6.02
N ALA A 47 0.97 -12.50 7.07
CA ALA A 47 0.56 -11.17 7.44
C ALA A 47 1.78 -10.33 7.80
N PHE A 48 1.66 -9.03 7.58
CA PHE A 48 2.72 -8.08 7.90
C PHE A 48 2.19 -6.79 8.49
N VAL A 49 3.08 -6.10 9.17
CA VAL A 49 2.89 -4.74 9.67
C VAL A 49 4.15 -3.95 9.38
N GLY A 50 4.02 -2.66 9.18
CA GLY A 50 5.20 -1.83 8.92
C GLY A 50 4.96 -0.34 9.01
N GLY A 51 6.07 0.38 9.03
CA GLY A 51 6.09 1.84 8.96
C GLY A 51 6.07 2.30 7.50
N VAL A 52 5.31 3.35 7.24
CA VAL A 52 5.19 4.00 5.93
C VAL A 52 5.78 5.40 6.02
N ALA A 53 6.61 5.78 5.06
CA ALA A 53 7.04 7.15 4.84
C ALA A 53 6.49 7.62 3.49
N PHE A 54 5.63 8.63 3.53
CA PHE A 54 4.95 9.13 2.33
C PHE A 54 5.69 10.34 1.77
N GLN A 55 5.95 10.32 0.48
CA GLN A 55 6.60 11.40 -0.26
C GLN A 55 5.59 12.05 -1.20
N SER A 56 5.19 13.26 -0.88
CA SER A 56 4.01 13.89 -1.47
C SER A 56 4.18 15.41 -1.57
N ASP A 57 3.12 16.10 -1.94
CA ASP A 57 3.08 17.56 -1.97
C ASP A 57 3.08 18.23 -0.59
N PHE A 58 2.87 17.44 0.48
CA PHE A 58 3.15 17.88 1.85
C PHE A 58 4.67 17.88 2.11
N GLY A 59 5.37 18.81 1.52
CA GLY A 59 6.81 18.96 1.56
C GLY A 59 7.41 19.32 0.21
N VAL A 60 8.71 19.16 0.09
CA VAL A 60 9.45 19.28 -1.18
C VAL A 60 9.91 17.88 -1.55
N ARG A 61 9.40 17.32 -2.65
CA ARG A 61 9.58 15.90 -3.04
C ARG A 61 11.00 15.40 -3.11
N HIS A 62 11.97 16.25 -3.38
CA HIS A 62 13.39 15.89 -3.46
C HIS A 62 14.16 16.23 -2.19
N ASP A 63 13.49 16.76 -1.17
CA ASP A 63 14.08 17.06 0.12
C ASP A 63 13.50 16.13 1.19
N PHE A 64 14.29 15.11 1.53
CA PHE A 64 13.91 14.13 2.55
C PHE A 64 13.57 14.79 3.90
N LYS A 65 14.23 15.89 4.25
CA LYS A 65 14.00 16.59 5.53
C LYS A 65 12.57 17.13 5.64
N THR A 66 11.97 17.57 4.52
CA THR A 66 10.62 18.13 4.52
C THR A 66 9.53 17.06 4.50
N ASN A 67 9.87 15.82 4.15
CA ASN A 67 8.93 14.70 4.07
C ASN A 67 9.12 13.64 5.17
N ALA A 68 10.24 13.66 5.90
CA ALA A 68 10.57 12.63 6.89
C ALA A 68 9.56 12.52 8.05
N GLY A 69 8.76 13.56 8.30
CA GLY A 69 7.68 13.55 9.28
C GLY A 69 6.36 12.96 8.77
N ASN A 70 6.20 12.79 7.44
CA ASN A 70 4.99 12.24 6.82
C ASN A 70 5.03 10.72 6.90
N THR A 71 4.75 10.20 8.10
CA THR A 71 4.84 8.79 8.43
C THR A 71 3.50 8.22 8.87
N GLY A 72 3.34 6.93 8.64
CA GLY A 72 2.15 6.19 8.99
C GLY A 72 2.45 4.74 9.33
N ILE A 73 1.39 3.99 9.48
CA ILE A 73 1.44 2.56 9.74
C ILE A 73 0.62 1.85 8.66
N GLY A 74 1.11 0.70 8.22
CA GLY A 74 0.38 -0.18 7.33
C GLY A 74 0.40 -1.62 7.81
N VAL A 75 -0.62 -2.35 7.36
CA VAL A 75 -0.79 -3.78 7.59
C VAL A 75 -1.20 -4.46 6.29
N GLY A 76 -0.92 -5.75 6.16
CA GLY A 76 -1.36 -6.48 4.98
C GLY A 76 -1.36 -7.99 5.15
N LEU A 77 -2.01 -8.62 4.20
CA LEU A 77 -2.06 -10.06 4.02
C LEU A 77 -1.38 -10.41 2.71
N VAL A 78 -0.65 -11.51 2.70
CA VAL A 78 0.05 -12.01 1.53
C VAL A 78 -0.29 -13.47 1.31
N HIS A 79 -0.35 -13.85 0.06
CA HIS A 79 -0.46 -15.23 -0.38
C HIS A 79 0.63 -15.46 -1.43
N TYR A 80 1.40 -16.51 -1.23
CA TYR A 80 2.45 -16.90 -2.16
C TYR A 80 2.08 -18.18 -2.89
N MET A 81 2.43 -18.22 -4.16
CA MET A 81 2.44 -19.41 -4.99
C MET A 81 3.90 -19.77 -5.24
N ASN A 82 4.31 -20.94 -4.74
CA ASN A 82 5.66 -21.45 -4.83
C ASN A 82 5.72 -22.54 -5.89
N PHE A 83 6.62 -22.39 -6.86
CA PHE A 83 6.81 -23.33 -7.98
C PHE A 83 7.84 -24.42 -7.67
N ALA A 84 8.62 -24.28 -6.58
CA ALA A 84 9.68 -25.23 -6.22
C ALA A 84 9.14 -26.61 -5.81
N TYR A 85 7.92 -26.65 -5.27
CA TYR A 85 7.26 -27.85 -4.82
C TYR A 85 5.99 -28.10 -5.63
N ARG A 86 5.82 -29.37 -6.06
CA ARG A 86 4.52 -29.87 -6.55
C ARG A 86 3.96 -30.77 -5.47
N ALA A 87 2.68 -30.62 -5.16
CA ALA A 87 1.92 -31.46 -4.23
C ALA A 87 1.76 -32.93 -4.72
N GLU A 88 2.16 -33.26 -5.95
CA GLU A 88 2.12 -34.62 -6.47
C GLU A 88 3.42 -35.34 -6.18
N CYS A 89 3.32 -36.52 -5.52
CA CYS A 89 4.43 -37.46 -5.24
C CYS A 89 5.06 -38.09 -6.50
N ASN A 90 5.11 -37.37 -7.61
CA ASN A 90 5.72 -37.86 -8.84
C ASN A 90 7.16 -37.34 -8.88
N CYS A 91 8.12 -38.23 -8.66
CA CYS A 91 9.56 -37.98 -8.56
C CYS A 91 10.21 -37.31 -9.80
N TYR A 92 9.44 -36.85 -10.77
CA TYR A 92 9.86 -36.24 -12.02
C TYR A 92 9.31 -34.81 -12.18
N THR A 93 9.65 -33.91 -11.28
CA THR A 93 9.53 -32.49 -11.60
C THR A 93 10.88 -32.04 -12.15
N PRO A 94 10.97 -31.62 -13.43
CA PRO A 94 12.21 -31.09 -13.96
C PRO A 94 12.56 -29.85 -13.13
N GLU A 95 13.71 -29.89 -12.48
CA GLU A 95 14.26 -28.73 -11.79
C GLU A 95 14.55 -27.66 -12.83
N THR A 96 13.82 -26.58 -12.80
CA THR A 96 14.10 -25.40 -13.62
C THR A 96 14.58 -24.27 -12.73
N TYR A 97 15.49 -23.46 -13.24
CA TYR A 97 15.96 -22.26 -12.53
C TYR A 97 14.78 -21.39 -12.07
N PHE A 98 13.76 -21.23 -12.92
CA PHE A 98 12.58 -20.45 -12.59
C PHE A 98 11.85 -20.99 -11.34
N ASN A 99 11.64 -22.31 -11.29
CA ASN A 99 10.89 -22.92 -10.19
C ASN A 99 11.61 -22.77 -8.83
N ASP A 100 12.94 -22.74 -8.86
CA ASP A 100 13.75 -22.66 -7.63
C ASP A 100 14.10 -21.23 -7.22
N HIS A 101 13.83 -20.24 -8.08
CA HIS A 101 14.25 -18.87 -7.80
C HIS A 101 13.10 -17.84 -7.84
N PHE A 102 11.87 -18.23 -8.19
CA PHE A 102 10.77 -17.30 -8.30
C PHE A 102 9.55 -17.74 -7.50
N LYS A 103 8.87 -16.77 -6.89
CA LYS A 103 7.54 -16.92 -6.28
C LYS A 103 6.63 -15.81 -6.79
N VAL A 104 5.34 -16.12 -6.93
CA VAL A 104 4.30 -15.10 -7.15
C VAL A 104 3.66 -14.78 -5.81
N ARG A 105 3.63 -13.50 -5.46
CA ARG A 105 2.98 -12.95 -4.28
C ARG A 105 1.72 -12.21 -4.69
N SER A 106 0.59 -12.56 -4.11
CA SER A 106 -0.65 -11.78 -4.14
C SER A 106 -0.79 -11.06 -2.81
N GLU A 107 -1.27 -9.83 -2.84
CA GLU A 107 -1.31 -8.98 -1.66
C GLU A 107 -2.60 -8.19 -1.55
N LEU A 108 -3.06 -8.05 -0.31
CA LEU A 108 -4.05 -7.07 0.13
C LEU A 108 -3.46 -6.30 1.30
N SER A 109 -3.28 -5.00 1.15
CA SER A 109 -2.70 -4.16 2.20
C SER A 109 -3.47 -2.86 2.41
N TYR A 110 -3.29 -2.28 3.59
CA TYR A 110 -3.87 -1.02 3.99
C TYR A 110 -2.84 -0.21 4.76
N ASN A 111 -2.78 1.09 4.45
CA ASN A 111 -1.98 2.04 5.22
C ASN A 111 -2.74 3.33 5.51
N SER A 112 -2.34 4.00 6.58
CA SER A 112 -2.81 5.32 6.96
C SER A 112 -1.63 6.18 7.37
N THR A 113 -1.49 7.32 6.71
CA THR A 113 -0.38 8.25 6.90
C THR A 113 -0.92 9.64 7.20
N LYS A 114 -0.38 10.29 8.23
CA LYS A 114 -0.63 11.70 8.52
C LYS A 114 0.37 12.55 7.76
N LEU A 115 -0.13 13.66 7.18
CA LEU A 115 0.62 14.51 6.28
C LEU A 115 0.64 15.94 6.82
N GLU A 116 1.84 16.51 6.90
CA GLU A 116 2.08 17.89 7.34
C GLU A 116 3.21 18.50 6.52
N HIS A 117 3.23 19.83 6.42
CA HIS A 117 4.34 20.54 5.82
C HIS A 117 5.45 20.78 6.84
N PHE A 118 6.66 20.35 6.51
CA PHE A 118 7.86 20.51 7.30
C PHE A 118 8.92 21.33 6.56
N GLY A 119 9.93 21.80 7.28
CA GLY A 119 11.14 22.39 6.75
C GLY A 119 11.07 23.90 6.51
N GLU A 120 12.08 24.43 5.82
CA GLU A 120 12.39 25.86 5.75
C GLU A 120 11.21 26.76 5.36
N PHE A 121 10.36 26.33 4.42
CA PHE A 121 9.23 27.15 3.97
C PHE A 121 8.09 27.17 4.99
N ALA A 122 7.82 26.05 5.65
CA ALA A 122 6.81 25.94 6.69
C ALA A 122 7.25 26.68 7.97
N ASP A 123 8.54 26.71 8.27
CA ASP A 123 9.09 27.33 9.48
C ASP A 123 9.17 28.87 9.41
N LYS A 124 9.02 29.45 8.21
CA LYS A 124 9.04 30.92 8.06
C LYS A 124 7.91 31.59 8.84
N GLN A 125 8.26 32.69 9.55
CA GLN A 125 7.31 33.53 10.28
C GLN A 125 6.60 34.51 9.34
N THR A 126 6.02 33.99 8.26
CA THR A 126 5.26 34.73 7.26
C THR A 126 3.84 34.18 7.17
N LEU A 127 2.93 34.90 6.53
CA LEU A 127 1.57 34.41 6.26
C LEU A 127 1.61 33.08 5.51
N ALA A 128 2.46 32.99 4.48
CA ALA A 128 2.63 31.76 3.68
C ALA A 128 3.13 30.58 4.54
N GLY A 129 4.09 30.80 5.46
CA GLY A 129 4.53 29.78 6.39
C GLY A 129 3.42 29.34 7.37
N ALA A 130 2.62 30.31 7.85
CA ALA A 130 1.48 30.00 8.70
C ALA A 130 0.40 29.16 7.96
N GLN A 131 0.12 29.49 6.70
CA GLN A 131 -0.80 28.72 5.85
C GLN A 131 -0.29 27.29 5.65
N LEU A 132 0.99 27.08 5.32
CA LEU A 132 1.59 25.74 5.17
C LEU A 132 1.49 24.93 6.46
N ARG A 133 1.89 25.49 7.61
CA ARG A 133 1.77 24.78 8.91
C ARG A 133 0.35 24.41 9.29
N ALA A 134 -0.62 25.21 8.85
CA ALA A 134 -2.02 24.98 9.14
C ALA A 134 -2.66 23.93 8.19
N MET A 135 -2.13 23.78 6.99
CA MET A 135 -2.58 22.75 6.05
C MET A 135 -2.07 21.40 6.50
N LYS A 136 -2.99 20.46 6.68
CA LYS A 136 -2.74 19.08 7.11
C LYS A 136 -3.54 18.12 6.27
N GLY A 137 -3.04 16.89 6.18
CA GLY A 137 -3.71 15.83 5.45
C GLY A 137 -3.66 14.50 6.17
N GLU A 138 -4.50 13.61 5.71
CA GLU A 138 -4.47 12.17 6.01
C GLU A 138 -4.70 11.41 4.71
N ALA A 139 -3.80 10.49 4.40
CA ALA A 139 -3.95 9.58 3.26
C ALA A 139 -4.16 8.16 3.78
N LYS A 140 -5.25 7.52 3.36
CA LYS A 140 -5.57 6.12 3.61
C LYS A 140 -5.57 5.39 2.28
N VAL A 141 -4.75 4.35 2.16
CA VAL A 141 -4.63 3.61 0.91
C VAL A 141 -4.87 2.12 1.16
N THR A 142 -5.74 1.54 0.33
CA THR A 142 -5.94 0.09 0.27
C THR A 142 -5.43 -0.41 -1.06
N ASP A 143 -4.48 -1.33 -1.03
CA ASP A 143 -3.84 -1.88 -2.21
C ASP A 143 -4.25 -3.33 -2.41
N VAL A 144 -4.52 -3.71 -3.67
CA VAL A 144 -4.69 -5.10 -4.11
C VAL A 144 -3.77 -5.31 -5.30
N GLY A 145 -2.91 -6.30 -5.24
CA GLY A 145 -1.97 -6.50 -6.34
C GLY A 145 -1.17 -7.78 -6.29
N MET A 146 -0.25 -7.86 -7.23
CA MET A 146 0.64 -9.01 -7.37
C MET A 146 2.07 -8.56 -7.61
N GLN A 147 3.02 -9.35 -7.12
CA GLN A 147 4.45 -9.16 -7.31
C GLN A 147 5.09 -10.48 -7.71
N LEU A 148 6.11 -10.41 -8.53
CA LEU A 148 7.05 -11.50 -8.77
C LEU A 148 8.26 -11.26 -7.88
N GLU A 149 8.56 -12.23 -7.01
CA GLU A 149 9.74 -12.23 -6.16
C GLU A 149 10.82 -13.12 -6.75
N TYR A 150 12.03 -12.59 -6.87
CA TYR A 150 13.22 -13.30 -7.30
C TYR A 150 14.14 -13.57 -6.12
N PHE A 151 14.50 -14.82 -5.91
CA PHE A 151 15.43 -15.30 -4.89
C PHE A 151 16.75 -15.68 -5.57
N PRO A 152 17.87 -14.96 -5.32
CA PRO A 152 19.15 -15.31 -5.89
C PRO A 152 19.74 -16.63 -5.34
N LEU A 153 19.24 -17.08 -4.19
CA LEU A 153 19.59 -18.38 -3.59
C LEU A 153 18.45 -19.39 -3.83
N SER A 154 18.78 -20.69 -3.80
CA SER A 154 17.80 -21.77 -3.97
C SER A 154 16.71 -21.71 -2.92
N ILE A 155 15.46 -21.68 -3.35
CA ILE A 155 14.27 -21.74 -2.47
C ILE A 155 14.20 -23.10 -1.78
N ARG A 156 14.61 -24.17 -2.45
CA ARG A 156 14.61 -25.54 -1.91
C ARG A 156 15.62 -25.68 -0.76
N GLU A 157 16.83 -25.17 -0.96
CA GLU A 157 17.85 -25.17 0.10
C GLU A 157 17.43 -24.35 1.30
N PHE A 158 16.80 -23.18 1.06
CA PHE A 158 16.25 -22.34 2.11
C PHE A 158 15.17 -23.06 2.91
N THR A 159 14.20 -23.70 2.21
CA THR A 159 13.09 -24.38 2.89
C THR A 159 13.52 -25.63 3.66
N ALA A 160 14.62 -26.26 3.25
CA ALA A 160 15.17 -27.46 3.89
C ALA A 160 16.04 -27.17 5.13
N THR A 161 16.36 -25.89 5.41
CA THR A 161 17.35 -25.55 6.44
C THR A 161 16.78 -24.53 7.43
N ASP A 162 16.48 -24.96 8.65
CA ASP A 162 16.05 -24.04 9.72
C ASP A 162 17.15 -23.01 10.04
N GLY A 163 16.76 -21.77 10.26
CA GLY A 163 17.67 -20.67 10.50
C GLY A 163 18.35 -20.09 9.24
N ALA A 164 18.01 -20.59 8.05
CA ALA A 164 18.53 -20.06 6.79
C ALA A 164 17.95 -18.67 6.49
N TRP A 165 18.70 -17.91 5.68
CA TRP A 165 18.29 -16.61 5.14
C TRP A 165 18.15 -16.69 3.64
N ALA A 166 17.07 -16.10 3.12
CA ALA A 166 16.80 -16.01 1.69
C ALA A 166 16.52 -14.54 1.30
N PRO A 167 17.53 -13.82 0.80
CA PRO A 167 17.30 -12.49 0.24
C PRO A 167 16.43 -12.59 -1.00
N PHE A 168 15.63 -11.54 -1.26
CA PHE A 168 14.78 -11.48 -2.45
C PHE A 168 14.67 -10.05 -3.00
N LEU A 169 14.32 -9.98 -4.28
CA LEU A 169 13.92 -8.76 -4.98
C LEU A 169 12.49 -8.96 -5.49
N GLY A 170 11.64 -7.98 -5.30
CA GLY A 170 10.25 -8.00 -5.76
C GLY A 170 9.97 -6.90 -6.78
N LEU A 171 9.16 -7.22 -7.79
CA LEU A 171 8.63 -6.26 -8.74
C LEU A 171 7.16 -6.61 -9.03
N GLY A 172 6.29 -5.60 -9.03
CA GLY A 172 4.88 -5.85 -9.26
C GLY A 172 4.06 -4.61 -9.52
N ALA A 173 2.74 -4.83 -9.60
CA ALA A 173 1.76 -3.78 -9.76
C ALA A 173 0.60 -3.97 -8.80
N HIS A 174 0.12 -2.87 -8.23
CA HIS A 174 -1.05 -2.84 -7.38
C HIS A 174 -2.11 -1.90 -7.97
N TYR A 175 -3.36 -2.21 -7.70
CA TYR A 175 -4.47 -1.30 -7.87
C TYR A 175 -4.80 -0.72 -6.49
N SER A 176 -4.67 0.59 -6.38
CA SER A 176 -4.71 1.34 -5.12
C SER A 176 -6.00 2.13 -5.04
N PHE A 177 -6.78 1.90 -4.00
CA PHE A 177 -7.92 2.73 -3.62
C PHE A 177 -7.47 3.66 -2.52
N PHE A 178 -7.64 4.96 -2.71
CA PHE A 178 -7.24 5.94 -1.71
C PHE A 178 -8.41 6.80 -1.25
N ASP A 179 -8.37 7.16 0.02
CA ASP A 179 -9.25 8.12 0.67
C ASP A 179 -8.36 9.15 1.36
N ASN A 180 -8.46 10.39 0.90
CA ASN A 180 -7.67 11.49 1.42
C ASN A 180 -8.57 12.50 2.15
N ASN A 181 -8.00 13.18 3.13
CA ASN A 181 -8.67 14.26 3.83
C ASN A 181 -7.68 15.41 4.04
N THR A 182 -7.85 16.48 3.28
CA THR A 182 -7.02 17.68 3.39
C THR A 182 -7.80 18.79 4.07
N TYR A 183 -7.23 19.40 5.10
CA TYR A 183 -7.89 20.45 5.89
C TYR A 183 -6.90 21.51 6.36
N SER A 184 -7.43 22.65 6.81
CA SER A 184 -6.65 23.69 7.47
C SER A 184 -7.12 23.89 8.91
N THR A 185 -6.19 24.09 9.82
CA THR A 185 -6.48 24.38 11.24
C THR A 185 -6.83 25.83 11.48
N LEU A 186 -6.69 26.71 10.48
CA LEU A 186 -7.08 28.13 10.58
C LEU A 186 -8.62 28.27 10.57
N PRO A 187 -9.17 29.30 11.25
CA PRO A 187 -10.61 29.57 11.24
C PRO A 187 -11.17 29.72 9.84
N GLY A 188 -12.23 28.93 9.51
CA GLY A 188 -12.82 28.90 8.18
C GLY A 188 -12.27 27.80 7.27
N GLY A 189 -11.25 27.03 7.71
CA GLY A 189 -10.73 25.89 6.97
C GLY A 189 -10.20 26.26 5.58
N LEU A 190 -10.15 25.29 4.68
CA LEU A 190 -9.75 25.49 3.27
C LEU A 190 -10.83 26.20 2.42
N GLY A 191 -12.06 26.32 2.91
CA GLY A 191 -13.10 27.11 2.25
C GLY A 191 -12.81 28.62 2.22
N ASN A 192 -11.88 29.10 3.05
CA ASN A 192 -11.39 30.46 2.99
C ASN A 192 -10.08 30.50 2.17
N PRO A 193 -10.04 31.15 1.01
CA PRO A 193 -8.84 31.24 0.17
C PRO A 193 -7.61 31.82 0.88
N ASN A 194 -7.82 32.67 1.90
CA ASN A 194 -6.73 33.23 2.69
C ASN A 194 -6.04 32.21 3.61
N ASN A 195 -6.63 31.04 3.80
CA ASN A 195 -6.07 29.95 4.60
C ASN A 195 -5.31 28.92 3.74
N VAL A 196 -5.40 29.04 2.42
CA VAL A 196 -4.75 28.14 1.48
C VAL A 196 -3.45 28.76 0.99
N TYR A 197 -2.39 27.96 1.01
CA TYR A 197 -1.13 28.39 0.42
C TYR A 197 -1.31 28.66 -1.08
N PRO A 198 -0.84 29.79 -1.62
CA PRO A 198 -1.19 30.25 -2.99
C PRO A 198 -0.89 29.25 -4.11
N ARG A 199 0.05 28.32 -3.89
CA ARG A 199 0.42 27.30 -4.88
C ARG A 199 -0.68 26.26 -5.12
N TYR A 200 -1.62 26.12 -4.17
CA TYR A 200 -2.76 25.21 -4.27
C TYR A 200 -4.06 25.92 -4.67
N LEU A 201 -3.99 27.19 -5.09
CA LEU A 201 -5.12 27.93 -5.62
C LEU A 201 -5.02 28.09 -7.15
N PRO A 202 -6.17 28.03 -7.87
CA PRO A 202 -7.45 27.43 -7.47
C PRO A 202 -7.39 25.90 -7.56
N ASP A 203 -8.25 25.21 -6.81
CA ASP A 203 -8.59 23.78 -6.98
C ASP A 203 -7.42 22.79 -6.82
N GLY A 204 -6.33 23.19 -6.15
CA GLY A 204 -5.15 22.34 -5.91
C GLY A 204 -5.22 21.49 -4.64
N PHE A 205 -6.41 21.29 -4.05
CA PHE A 205 -6.64 20.40 -2.91
C PHE A 205 -7.98 19.69 -3.05
N SER A 206 -8.04 18.47 -2.57
CA SER A 206 -9.25 17.63 -2.58
C SER A 206 -9.32 16.77 -1.34
N SER A 207 -10.55 16.46 -0.92
CA SER A 207 -10.85 15.42 0.08
C SER A 207 -11.75 14.35 -0.56
N GLU A 208 -11.68 14.18 -1.86
CA GLU A 208 -12.39 13.15 -2.60
C GLU A 208 -11.46 11.94 -2.78
N GLY A 209 -11.91 10.78 -2.33
CA GLY A 209 -11.21 9.53 -2.57
C GLY A 209 -11.17 9.16 -4.06
N GLY A 210 -10.27 8.24 -4.42
CA GLY A 210 -10.11 7.80 -5.79
C GLY A 210 -9.45 6.43 -5.89
N SER A 211 -9.06 6.11 -7.11
CA SER A 211 -8.26 4.90 -7.36
C SER A 211 -7.26 5.12 -8.47
N THR A 212 -6.15 4.40 -8.39
CA THR A 212 -5.07 4.47 -9.38
C THR A 212 -4.29 3.16 -9.43
N TRP A 213 -3.52 2.96 -10.47
CA TRP A 213 -2.49 1.93 -10.50
C TRP A 213 -1.23 2.42 -9.78
N SER A 214 -0.47 1.48 -9.25
CA SER A 214 0.87 1.73 -8.74
C SER A 214 1.83 0.62 -9.15
N VAL A 215 3.11 0.97 -9.29
CA VAL A 215 4.21 0.02 -9.44
C VAL A 215 4.89 -0.11 -8.10
N VAL A 216 5.23 -1.34 -7.73
CA VAL A 216 5.95 -1.67 -6.52
C VAL A 216 7.27 -2.35 -6.85
N SER A 217 8.31 -1.96 -6.13
CA SER A 217 9.63 -2.60 -6.15
C SER A 217 10.07 -2.81 -4.72
N SER A 218 10.60 -3.97 -4.42
CA SER A 218 11.00 -4.32 -3.06
C SER A 218 12.33 -5.06 -3.01
N VAL A 219 12.99 -4.91 -1.87
CA VAL A 219 14.15 -5.69 -1.48
C VAL A 219 13.90 -6.20 -0.07
N GLY A 220 14.17 -7.47 0.16
CA GLY A 220 13.92 -8.05 1.47
C GLY A 220 14.69 -9.33 1.69
N THR A 221 14.39 -9.94 2.81
CA THR A 221 14.94 -11.25 3.17
C THR A 221 13.92 -12.03 3.99
N ARG A 222 13.90 -13.33 3.79
CA ARG A 222 13.19 -14.28 4.64
C ARG A 222 14.15 -14.97 5.59
N TYR A 223 13.68 -15.29 6.77
CA TYR A 223 14.36 -16.09 7.76
C TYR A 223 13.52 -17.32 8.09
N LYS A 224 14.07 -18.51 7.85
CA LYS A 224 13.41 -19.78 8.14
C LYS A 224 13.29 -19.98 9.65
N LEU A 225 12.07 -19.84 10.17
CA LEU A 225 11.83 -19.93 11.61
C LEU A 225 11.60 -21.38 12.06
N THR A 226 10.81 -22.13 11.30
CA THR A 226 10.49 -23.54 11.48
C THR A 226 10.26 -24.20 10.13
N GLU A 227 10.08 -25.52 10.09
CA GLU A 227 9.75 -26.25 8.85
C GLU A 227 8.55 -25.64 8.10
N LEU A 228 7.57 -25.08 8.81
CA LEU A 228 6.32 -24.56 8.25
C LEU A 228 6.18 -23.05 8.31
N SER A 229 7.21 -22.30 8.70
CA SER A 229 7.06 -20.86 8.87
C SER A 229 8.35 -20.06 8.68
N ASP A 230 8.16 -18.85 8.14
CA ASP A 230 9.20 -17.85 7.94
C ASP A 230 8.84 -16.53 8.61
N LEU A 231 9.86 -15.78 9.00
CA LEU A 231 9.79 -14.34 9.17
C LEU A 231 10.27 -13.67 7.89
N PHE A 232 9.71 -12.50 7.54
CA PHE A 232 10.28 -11.70 6.47
C PHE A 232 10.41 -10.23 6.86
N PHE A 233 11.43 -9.60 6.27
CA PHE A 233 11.72 -8.18 6.37
C PHE A 233 11.82 -7.65 4.96
N GLU A 234 11.16 -6.52 4.69
CA GLU A 234 11.07 -5.94 3.36
C GLU A 234 11.13 -4.42 3.44
N LEU A 235 11.90 -3.83 2.55
CA LEU A 235 11.84 -2.42 2.20
C LEU A 235 11.19 -2.32 0.82
N ARG A 236 10.05 -1.63 0.74
CA ARG A 236 9.26 -1.45 -0.49
C ARG A 236 9.21 0.00 -0.88
N TRP A 237 9.42 0.25 -2.15
CA TRP A 237 9.08 1.49 -2.82
C TRP A 237 7.84 1.28 -3.68
N GLN A 238 6.85 2.18 -3.55
CA GLN A 238 5.60 2.15 -4.30
C GLN A 238 5.34 3.52 -4.91
N TYR A 239 5.20 3.56 -6.23
CA TYR A 239 4.93 4.77 -7.01
C TYR A 239 3.51 4.72 -7.57
N TYR A 240 2.71 5.72 -7.25
CA TYR A 240 1.33 5.86 -7.72
C TYR A 240 1.29 6.60 -9.04
N PHE A 241 0.37 6.22 -9.94
CA PHE A 241 0.13 6.96 -11.18
C PHE A 241 -0.94 8.07 -11.00
N SER A 242 -0.99 8.65 -9.82
CA SER A 242 -1.84 9.77 -9.44
C SER A 242 -1.09 10.69 -8.50
N ASP A 243 -1.34 12.01 -8.65
CA ASP A 243 -0.84 13.07 -7.77
C ASP A 243 -1.92 13.52 -6.76
N TRP A 244 -2.97 12.71 -6.59
CA TRP A 244 -4.10 13.01 -5.71
C TRP A 244 -4.18 12.08 -4.49
N VAL A 245 -3.20 11.21 -4.30
CA VAL A 245 -3.25 10.23 -3.19
C VAL A 245 -3.11 10.93 -1.84
N ASP A 246 -2.36 12.01 -1.78
CA ASP A 246 -2.20 12.86 -0.59
C ASP A 246 -3.30 13.94 -0.45
N GLY A 247 -4.11 14.17 -1.50
CA GLY A 247 -5.14 15.19 -1.54
C GLY A 247 -4.66 16.59 -1.93
N LEU A 248 -3.41 16.73 -2.36
CA LEU A 248 -2.85 17.96 -2.92
C LEU A 248 -2.39 17.74 -4.36
N ASN A 249 -2.66 18.73 -5.22
CA ASN A 249 -2.13 18.74 -6.57
C ASN A 249 -2.00 20.20 -7.03
N LYS A 250 -0.79 20.65 -7.25
CA LYS A 250 -0.54 22.01 -7.72
C LYS A 250 -1.06 22.16 -9.14
N ASN A 251 -1.77 23.26 -9.40
CA ASN A 251 -2.31 23.52 -10.73
C ASN A 251 -1.20 23.44 -11.79
N PRO A 252 -1.23 22.46 -12.73
CA PRO A 252 -0.17 22.23 -13.70
C PRO A 252 -0.08 23.35 -14.75
N ASP A 253 -1.12 24.15 -14.96
CA ASP A 253 -1.11 25.28 -15.88
C ASP A 253 -0.29 26.45 -15.34
N LEU A 254 -0.30 26.61 -14.01
CA LEU A 254 0.43 27.66 -13.30
C LEU A 254 1.83 27.19 -12.85
N TRP A 255 1.96 25.89 -12.50
CA TRP A 255 3.14 25.30 -11.90
C TRP A 255 3.65 24.11 -12.75
N LYS A 256 4.21 24.42 -13.92
CA LYS A 256 4.65 23.43 -14.93
C LYS A 256 5.74 22.47 -14.43
N GLU A 257 6.41 22.81 -13.36
CA GLU A 257 7.41 21.96 -12.69
C GLU A 257 6.80 20.80 -11.90
N ASN A 258 5.50 20.84 -11.58
CA ASN A 258 4.82 19.76 -10.89
C ASN A 258 4.49 18.62 -11.87
N LYS A 259 5.39 17.66 -12.00
CA LYS A 259 5.25 16.51 -12.92
C LYS A 259 5.42 15.17 -12.23
N ALA A 260 5.69 15.16 -10.94
CA ALA A 260 5.92 13.94 -10.20
C ALA A 260 4.65 13.56 -9.44
N ASN A 261 4.30 12.29 -9.46
CA ASN A 261 3.21 11.73 -8.68
C ASN A 261 3.67 11.34 -7.27
N ASP A 262 2.72 11.00 -6.43
CA ASP A 262 2.96 10.53 -5.08
C ASP A 262 3.65 9.18 -5.06
N TRP A 263 4.45 8.95 -4.03
CA TRP A 263 5.08 7.67 -3.77
C TRP A 263 5.31 7.46 -2.28
N ASN A 264 5.45 6.22 -1.86
CA ASN A 264 5.78 5.88 -0.49
C ASN A 264 6.92 4.86 -0.39
N LEU A 265 7.50 4.83 0.79
CA LEU A 265 8.47 3.84 1.20
C LEU A 265 7.92 3.12 2.42
N TRP A 266 7.88 1.78 2.38
CA TRP A 266 7.43 0.96 3.49
C TRP A 266 8.57 0.11 4.00
N PHE A 267 8.65 0.00 5.32
CA PHE A 267 9.45 -1.00 5.98
C PHE A 267 8.53 -2.03 6.64
N HIS A 268 8.54 -3.25 6.14
CA HIS A 268 7.66 -4.32 6.58
C HIS A 268 8.39 -5.34 7.43
N PHE A 269 7.68 -5.86 8.40
CA PHE A 269 8.00 -7.07 9.13
C PHE A 269 6.77 -7.97 9.12
N GLY A 270 6.95 -9.27 8.81
CA GLY A 270 5.83 -10.18 8.70
C GLY A 270 6.18 -11.62 9.01
N TYR A 271 5.12 -12.41 9.10
CA TYR A 271 5.16 -13.85 9.36
C TYR A 271 4.43 -14.56 8.22
N ILE A 272 5.01 -15.64 7.72
CA ILE A 272 4.50 -16.49 6.66
C ILE A 272 4.34 -17.90 7.21
N TYR A 273 3.23 -18.54 6.86
CA TYR A 273 2.91 -19.92 7.19
C TYR A 273 2.70 -20.73 5.90
N TYR A 274 3.24 -21.93 5.84
CA TYR A 274 3.09 -22.86 4.73
C TYR A 274 1.84 -23.70 4.91
N LEU A 275 1.02 -23.79 3.87
CA LEU A 275 -0.27 -24.49 3.94
C LEU A 275 -0.18 -25.98 3.59
N ASP A 276 0.96 -26.42 3.00
CA ASP A 276 1.18 -27.79 2.50
C ASP A 276 2.07 -28.58 3.41
#